data_205035226a86def7e7b40bde35d61779
#
_entry.id   205035226a86def7e7b40bde35d61779
#
_cell.length_a   1.000
_cell.length_b   1.000
_cell.length_c   1.000
_cell.angle_alpha   90.00
_cell.angle_beta   90.00
_cell.angle_gamma   90.00
#
_symmetry.space_group_name_H-M   'P 1'
#
loop_
_entity.id
_entity.type
_entity.pdbx_description
1 polymer ?
#
loop_
_entity_poly.entity_id
_entity_poly.type
_entity_poly.pdbx_seq_one_letter_code
_entity_poly.pdbx_strand_id
1 'polypeptide(L)'
;MPDPTPDTGLGSFAAVLAGELPGDWTITYHPDRGGLDVHHVLTDRVWDMNDVAEALAKHTVDHCAVLARHDGTRLFVAEQPGPGEGYLIAAMAPDEVPDKAFSGVREPDGLVVEADPFSAAADVTLDLLPRYCVALAQARGNADELALRQTDPRRVVMTWSDGSLVVDKPDRLDVARVLTENGFAFDPDRDAFVLSGDDTNEQAASARAAGARLSTLGVSVQLRHPQARPALGTTPAAPAPAVASPHRSR
;
A
#
# COMPACT_ATOMS: atom_id res chain seq x y z
N MET A 1 39.77 2.71 -13.90
CA MET A 1 39.08 2.40 -15.16
C MET A 1 37.67 2.03 -14.78
N PRO A 2 36.64 2.70 -15.26
CA PRO A 2 35.29 2.20 -15.07
C PRO A 2 35.15 0.91 -15.89
N ASP A 3 34.67 -0.16 -15.25
CA ASP A 3 34.28 -1.38 -15.94
C ASP A 3 33.24 -1.03 -17.02
N PRO A 4 33.39 -1.54 -18.24
CA PRO A 4 32.36 -1.37 -19.24
C PRO A 4 31.10 -2.09 -18.72
N THR A 5 30.09 -1.32 -18.37
CA THR A 5 28.76 -1.85 -18.12
C THR A 5 28.35 -2.64 -19.37
N PRO A 6 28.05 -3.93 -19.27
CA PRO A 6 27.49 -4.64 -20.43
C PRO A 6 26.21 -3.89 -20.80
N ASP A 7 26.13 -3.49 -22.05
CA ASP A 7 24.96 -2.87 -22.66
C ASP A 7 23.86 -3.95 -22.74
N THR A 8 23.26 -4.24 -21.59
CA THR A 8 22.12 -5.13 -21.50
C THR A 8 20.92 -4.33 -21.95
N GLY A 9 20.04 -4.92 -22.75
CA GLY A 9 18.80 -4.28 -23.21
C GLY A 9 18.03 -3.64 -22.06
N LEU A 10 18.01 -4.28 -20.87
CA LEU A 10 17.41 -3.77 -19.64
C LEU A 10 18.03 -2.44 -19.19
N GLY A 11 19.36 -2.30 -19.21
CA GLY A 11 20.00 -1.06 -18.77
C GLY A 11 19.63 0.14 -19.66
N SER A 12 19.63 -0.06 -20.97
CA SER A 12 19.22 0.94 -21.96
C SER A 12 17.73 1.25 -21.84
N PHE A 13 16.88 0.23 -21.71
CA PHE A 13 15.45 0.40 -21.48
C PHE A 13 15.15 1.22 -20.22
N ALA A 14 15.75 0.86 -19.08
CA ALA A 14 15.57 1.55 -17.81
C ALA A 14 16.04 3.01 -17.87
N ALA A 15 17.10 3.30 -18.61
CA ALA A 15 17.62 4.65 -18.78
C ALA A 15 16.65 5.55 -19.56
N VAL A 16 16.10 5.05 -20.66
CA VAL A 16 15.11 5.80 -21.45
C VAL A 16 13.81 5.93 -20.65
N LEU A 17 13.32 4.84 -20.04
CA LEU A 17 12.13 4.87 -19.19
C LEU A 17 12.24 5.94 -18.11
N ALA A 18 13.35 6.00 -17.38
CA ALA A 18 13.56 6.99 -16.33
C ALA A 18 13.56 8.43 -16.84
N GLY A 19 14.05 8.65 -18.06
CA GLY A 19 14.06 9.96 -18.71
C GLY A 19 12.68 10.44 -19.15
N GLU A 20 11.78 9.51 -19.46
CA GLU A 20 10.41 9.79 -19.92
C GLU A 20 9.38 9.87 -18.78
N LEU A 21 9.68 9.27 -17.62
CA LEU A 21 8.79 9.33 -16.46
C LEU A 21 8.78 10.72 -15.82
N PRO A 22 7.63 11.16 -15.26
CA PRO A 22 7.54 12.46 -14.61
C PRO A 22 8.41 12.54 -13.34
N GLY A 23 9.21 13.61 -13.24
CA GLY A 23 10.12 13.87 -12.12
C GLY A 23 11.54 13.36 -12.38
N ASP A 24 12.41 13.56 -11.38
CA ASP A 24 13.82 13.18 -11.48
C ASP A 24 14.02 11.77 -10.93
N TRP A 25 14.37 10.83 -11.79
CA TRP A 25 14.60 9.44 -11.44
C TRP A 25 16.09 9.10 -11.51
N THR A 26 16.57 8.42 -10.48
CA THR A 26 17.90 7.80 -10.46
C THR A 26 17.77 6.32 -10.71
N ILE A 27 18.75 5.73 -11.40
CA ILE A 27 18.73 4.32 -11.79
C ILE A 27 19.88 3.62 -11.08
N THR A 28 19.58 2.47 -10.49
CA THR A 28 20.57 1.53 -9.99
C THR A 28 20.38 0.21 -10.70
N TYR A 29 21.38 -0.19 -11.48
CA TYR A 29 21.37 -1.47 -12.16
C TYR A 29 22.04 -2.54 -11.29
N HIS A 30 21.41 -3.69 -11.18
CA HIS A 30 21.86 -4.84 -10.41
C HIS A 30 22.16 -6.01 -11.40
N PRO A 31 23.42 -6.16 -11.86
CA PRO A 31 23.81 -7.24 -12.74
C PRO A 31 23.80 -8.59 -12.03
N ASP A 32 23.69 -9.67 -12.80
CA ASP A 32 23.97 -11.01 -12.28
C ASP A 32 25.41 -11.09 -11.78
N ARG A 33 25.59 -11.34 -10.50
CA ARG A 33 26.90 -11.54 -9.86
C ARG A 33 27.09 -12.97 -9.33
N GLY A 34 26.33 -13.92 -9.87
CA GLY A 34 26.53 -15.34 -9.56
C GLY A 34 26.27 -15.68 -8.08
N GLY A 35 25.01 -15.64 -7.65
CA GLY A 35 24.58 -16.27 -6.41
C GLY A 35 24.58 -15.40 -5.16
N LEU A 36 24.48 -14.09 -5.27
CA LEU A 36 24.27 -13.23 -4.11
C LEU A 36 22.80 -12.85 -3.99
N ASP A 37 22.29 -12.93 -2.75
CA ASP A 37 20.90 -12.72 -2.32
C ASP A 37 20.30 -11.33 -2.62
N VAL A 38 21.02 -10.44 -3.33
CA VAL A 38 20.57 -9.06 -3.60
C VAL A 38 19.27 -9.05 -4.41
N HIS A 39 19.12 -9.94 -5.39
CA HIS A 39 17.92 -10.00 -6.20
C HIS A 39 16.70 -10.47 -5.36
N HIS A 40 16.89 -11.44 -4.47
CA HIS A 40 15.84 -11.87 -3.55
C HIS A 40 15.37 -10.73 -2.63
N VAL A 41 16.32 -9.97 -2.06
CA VAL A 41 15.97 -8.81 -1.22
C VAL A 41 15.18 -7.76 -2.00
N LEU A 42 15.51 -7.55 -3.28
CA LEU A 42 14.77 -6.60 -4.11
C LEU A 42 13.40 -7.13 -4.55
N THR A 43 13.30 -8.41 -4.90
CA THR A 43 12.04 -9.05 -5.29
C THR A 43 11.08 -9.16 -4.11
N ASP A 44 11.57 -9.41 -2.90
CA ASP A 44 10.77 -9.42 -1.66
C ASP A 44 10.16 -8.03 -1.34
N ARG A 45 10.71 -6.97 -1.92
CA ARG A 45 10.18 -5.60 -1.78
C ARG A 45 9.26 -5.19 -2.91
N VAL A 46 9.04 -6.04 -3.89
CA VAL A 46 8.06 -5.80 -4.95
C VAL A 46 6.67 -5.83 -4.33
N TRP A 47 5.93 -4.74 -4.51
CA TRP A 47 4.61 -4.56 -3.93
C TRP A 47 3.53 -4.85 -4.96
N ASP A 48 3.35 -6.11 -5.24
CA ASP A 48 2.42 -6.66 -6.23
C ASP A 48 1.92 -8.04 -5.80
N MET A 49 0.66 -8.36 -6.09
CA MET A 49 0.03 -9.66 -5.80
C MET A 49 -0.45 -10.37 -7.08
N ASN A 50 -0.18 -9.81 -8.24
CA ASN A 50 -0.70 -10.30 -9.51
C ASN A 50 0.40 -10.81 -10.46
N ASP A 51 0.35 -10.36 -11.71
CA ASP A 51 1.16 -10.92 -12.81
C ASP A 51 2.67 -10.82 -12.57
N VAL A 52 3.14 -9.71 -12.00
CA VAL A 52 4.57 -9.53 -11.72
C VAL A 52 5.01 -10.42 -10.56
N ALA A 53 4.25 -10.47 -9.46
CA ALA A 53 4.54 -11.36 -8.34
C ALA A 53 4.51 -12.83 -8.77
N GLU A 54 3.56 -13.22 -9.62
CA GLU A 54 3.47 -14.58 -10.15
C GLU A 54 4.68 -14.92 -11.04
N ALA A 55 5.12 -13.99 -11.88
CA ALA A 55 6.29 -14.16 -12.72
C ALA A 55 7.57 -14.30 -11.87
N LEU A 56 7.75 -13.45 -10.87
CA LEU A 56 8.89 -13.48 -9.94
C LEU A 56 8.92 -14.74 -9.08
N ALA A 57 7.76 -15.27 -8.69
CA ALA A 57 7.67 -16.52 -7.93
C ALA A 57 8.04 -17.77 -8.77
N LYS A 58 7.84 -17.72 -10.07
CA LYS A 58 8.10 -18.86 -10.99
C LYS A 58 9.51 -18.85 -11.59
N HIS A 59 10.13 -17.68 -11.66
CA HIS A 59 11.38 -17.50 -12.38
C HIS A 59 12.37 -16.70 -11.53
N THR A 60 13.64 -17.11 -11.58
CA THR A 60 14.73 -16.34 -10.97
C THR A 60 15.02 -15.11 -11.81
N VAL A 61 15.30 -14.00 -11.14
CA VAL A 61 15.73 -12.76 -11.79
C VAL A 61 17.25 -12.73 -11.82
N ASP A 62 17.82 -12.80 -13.01
CA ASP A 62 19.27 -12.80 -13.18
C ASP A 62 19.86 -11.38 -13.06
N HIS A 63 19.09 -10.36 -13.48
CA HIS A 63 19.45 -8.97 -13.37
C HIS A 63 18.20 -8.09 -13.32
N CYS A 64 18.30 -6.95 -12.65
CA CYS A 64 17.20 -6.00 -12.55
C CYS A 64 17.71 -4.56 -12.45
N ALA A 65 16.82 -3.61 -12.64
CA ALA A 65 17.07 -2.21 -12.37
C ALA A 65 16.06 -1.68 -11.34
N VAL A 66 16.51 -0.75 -10.49
CA VAL A 66 15.66 -0.01 -9.58
C VAL A 66 15.71 1.46 -9.96
N LEU A 67 14.55 2.01 -10.28
CA LEU A 67 14.37 3.44 -10.49
C LEU A 67 13.90 4.03 -9.16
N ALA A 68 14.55 5.09 -8.70
CA ALA A 68 14.21 5.74 -7.44
C ALA A 68 14.06 7.25 -7.62
N ARG A 69 13.06 7.81 -6.96
CA ARG A 69 12.80 9.25 -6.90
C ARG A 69 13.05 9.78 -5.48
N HIS A 70 13.40 11.04 -5.36
CA HIS A 70 13.77 11.68 -4.09
C HIS A 70 12.66 11.64 -3.01
N ASP A 71 11.39 11.45 -3.39
CA ASP A 71 10.24 11.33 -2.49
C ASP A 71 10.04 9.92 -1.91
N GLY A 72 10.97 9.01 -2.21
CA GLY A 72 10.92 7.61 -1.78
C GLY A 72 10.12 6.69 -2.71
N THR A 73 9.59 7.19 -3.82
CA THR A 73 8.96 6.36 -4.86
C THR A 73 10.01 5.51 -5.54
N ARG A 74 9.79 4.20 -5.65
CA ARG A 74 10.73 3.26 -6.26
C ARG A 74 9.99 2.29 -7.17
N LEU A 75 10.57 2.04 -8.35
CA LEU A 75 10.08 1.05 -9.30
C LEU A 75 11.14 -0.03 -9.52
N PHE A 76 10.72 -1.26 -9.50
CA PHE A 76 11.49 -2.43 -9.90
C PHE A 76 11.26 -2.68 -11.39
N VAL A 77 12.32 -2.96 -12.13
CA VAL A 77 12.28 -3.28 -13.56
C VAL A 77 13.13 -4.53 -13.81
N ALA A 78 12.54 -5.54 -14.45
CA ALA A 78 13.24 -6.75 -14.84
C ALA A 78 12.78 -7.20 -16.23
N GLU A 79 13.55 -8.05 -16.90
CA GLU A 79 13.11 -8.68 -18.14
C GLU A 79 11.96 -9.65 -17.87
N GLN A 80 10.98 -9.68 -18.77
CA GLN A 80 9.89 -10.64 -18.69
C GLN A 80 10.44 -12.05 -18.96
N PRO A 81 10.26 -13.02 -18.05
CA PRO A 81 10.69 -14.37 -18.29
C PRO A 81 9.81 -15.04 -19.36
N GLY A 82 10.44 -15.77 -20.29
CA GLY A 82 9.74 -16.53 -21.31
C GLY A 82 10.03 -16.07 -22.75
N PRO A 83 9.28 -16.54 -23.75
CA PRO A 83 9.58 -16.33 -25.18
C PRO A 83 9.14 -14.95 -25.72
N GLY A 84 8.86 -13.97 -24.88
CA GLY A 84 8.46 -12.60 -25.25
C GLY A 84 9.59 -11.61 -25.04
N GLU A 85 9.66 -10.58 -25.91
CA GLU A 85 10.49 -9.40 -25.67
C GLU A 85 9.63 -8.40 -24.85
N GLY A 86 9.88 -8.28 -23.53
CA GLY A 86 9.13 -7.38 -22.67
C GLY A 86 9.80 -7.20 -21.30
N TYR A 87 9.20 -6.34 -20.51
CA TYR A 87 9.69 -6.03 -19.18
C TYR A 87 8.57 -6.10 -18.14
N LEU A 88 8.95 -6.47 -16.93
CA LEU A 88 8.11 -6.37 -15.73
C LEU A 88 8.44 -5.06 -15.03
N ILE A 89 7.43 -4.27 -14.72
CA ILE A 89 7.60 -3.03 -13.95
C ILE A 89 6.63 -3.07 -12.78
N ALA A 90 7.15 -2.94 -11.56
CA ALA A 90 6.34 -2.94 -10.35
C ALA A 90 6.78 -1.87 -9.35
N ALA A 91 5.84 -1.44 -8.53
CA ALA A 91 6.12 -0.59 -7.38
C ALA A 91 6.90 -1.37 -6.32
N MET A 92 7.77 -0.70 -5.58
CA MET A 92 8.47 -1.28 -4.44
C MET A 92 7.93 -0.72 -3.13
N ALA A 93 7.72 -1.59 -2.15
CA ALA A 93 7.39 -1.15 -0.80
C ALA A 93 8.54 -0.31 -0.20
N PRO A 94 8.26 0.87 0.36
CA PRO A 94 9.28 1.71 0.96
C PRO A 94 9.84 1.09 2.24
N ASP A 95 11.15 1.19 2.43
CA ASP A 95 11.87 0.57 3.56
C ASP A 95 11.53 1.23 4.90
N GLU A 96 11.16 2.51 4.88
CA GLU A 96 10.83 3.30 6.06
C GLU A 96 9.42 3.02 6.63
N VAL A 97 8.56 2.34 5.89
CA VAL A 97 7.19 2.03 6.31
C VAL A 97 7.15 0.64 6.97
N PRO A 98 6.71 0.52 8.23
CA PRO A 98 6.64 -0.76 8.92
C PRO A 98 5.61 -1.69 8.29
N ASP A 99 5.86 -3.00 8.28
CA ASP A 99 5.01 -4.01 7.63
C ASP A 99 3.54 -3.94 8.07
N LYS A 100 3.28 -3.66 9.35
CA LYS A 100 1.91 -3.49 9.88
C LYS A 100 1.15 -2.33 9.21
N ALA A 101 1.83 -1.36 8.64
CA ALA A 101 1.20 -0.22 7.98
C ALA A 101 0.62 -0.57 6.60
N PHE A 102 1.05 -1.68 6.00
CA PHE A 102 0.50 -2.17 4.73
C PHE A 102 -0.81 -2.93 4.90
N SER A 103 -1.20 -3.25 6.14
CA SER A 103 -2.46 -3.96 6.41
C SER A 103 -3.68 -3.17 5.89
N GLY A 104 -4.48 -3.81 5.03
CA GLY A 104 -5.66 -3.20 4.42
C GLY A 104 -5.37 -2.18 3.31
N VAL A 105 -4.11 -2.01 2.93
CA VAL A 105 -3.73 -1.22 1.75
C VAL A 105 -3.80 -2.12 0.52
N ARG A 106 -4.51 -1.67 -0.52
CA ARG A 106 -4.50 -2.37 -1.79
C ARG A 106 -3.16 -2.17 -2.46
N GLU A 107 -2.52 -3.26 -2.84
CA GLU A 107 -1.26 -3.22 -3.55
C GLU A 107 -1.41 -2.61 -4.95
N PRO A 108 -0.44 -1.81 -5.40
CA PRO A 108 -0.42 -1.30 -6.76
C PRO A 108 0.02 -2.42 -7.69
N ASP A 109 -0.91 -2.95 -8.47
CA ASP A 109 -0.60 -4.02 -9.43
C ASP A 109 0.48 -3.57 -10.41
N GLY A 110 1.52 -4.37 -10.62
CA GLY A 110 2.58 -4.13 -11.58
C GLY A 110 2.10 -4.22 -13.02
N LEU A 111 2.99 -3.94 -13.96
CA LEU A 111 2.74 -3.96 -15.40
C LEU A 111 3.67 -4.93 -16.10
N VAL A 112 3.15 -5.61 -17.09
CA VAL A 112 3.93 -6.31 -18.12
C VAL A 112 3.89 -5.43 -19.37
N VAL A 113 5.04 -4.96 -19.84
CA VAL A 113 5.14 -4.00 -20.92
C VAL A 113 6.00 -4.55 -22.06
N GLU A 114 5.78 -4.06 -23.27
CA GLU A 114 6.62 -4.36 -24.42
C GLU A 114 8.00 -3.68 -24.31
N ALA A 115 8.93 -4.03 -25.20
CA ALA A 115 10.29 -3.51 -25.22
C ALA A 115 10.42 -2.05 -25.65
N ASP A 116 9.31 -1.35 -25.93
CA ASP A 116 9.31 0.08 -26.22
C ASP A 116 9.24 0.92 -24.92
N PRO A 117 10.33 1.61 -24.53
CA PRO A 117 10.35 2.38 -23.28
C PRO A 117 9.44 3.60 -23.30
N PHE A 118 9.08 4.15 -24.47
CA PHE A 118 8.18 5.29 -24.56
C PHE A 118 6.73 4.89 -24.27
N SER A 119 6.29 3.77 -24.85
CA SER A 119 4.99 3.19 -24.52
C SER A 119 4.91 2.77 -23.07
N ALA A 120 5.94 2.11 -22.57
CA ALA A 120 6.05 1.71 -21.18
C ALA A 120 5.97 2.92 -20.21
N ALA A 121 6.62 4.04 -20.54
CA ALA A 121 6.55 5.25 -19.74
C ALA A 121 5.13 5.84 -19.69
N ALA A 122 4.38 5.78 -20.79
CA ALA A 122 2.99 6.19 -20.81
C ALA A 122 2.12 5.31 -19.90
N ASP A 123 2.26 3.98 -20.01
CA ASP A 123 1.51 3.03 -19.18
C ASP A 123 1.86 3.19 -17.68
N VAL A 124 3.13 3.32 -17.34
CA VAL A 124 3.57 3.58 -15.96
C VAL A 124 2.99 4.89 -15.44
N THR A 125 3.02 5.96 -16.24
CA THR A 125 2.54 7.28 -15.83
C THR A 125 1.02 7.32 -15.65
N LEU A 126 0.27 6.66 -16.54
CA LEU A 126 -1.18 6.72 -16.56
C LEU A 126 -1.84 5.70 -15.64
N ASP A 127 -1.19 4.57 -15.38
CA ASP A 127 -1.79 3.47 -14.62
C ASP A 127 -1.03 3.14 -13.32
N LEU A 128 0.25 2.77 -13.38
CA LEU A 128 0.98 2.30 -12.19
C LEU A 128 1.24 3.41 -11.18
N LEU A 129 1.78 4.57 -11.60
CA LEU A 129 2.13 5.65 -10.67
C LEU A 129 0.93 6.21 -9.90
N PRO A 130 -0.26 6.43 -10.50
CA PRO A 130 -1.44 6.86 -9.75
C PRO A 130 -1.86 5.87 -8.68
N ARG A 131 -1.88 4.56 -8.99
CA ARG A 131 -2.20 3.50 -8.02
C ARG A 131 -1.16 3.44 -6.91
N TYR A 132 0.11 3.51 -7.26
CA TYR A 132 1.20 3.52 -6.30
C TYR A 132 1.14 4.73 -5.35
N CYS A 133 0.90 5.93 -5.87
CA CYS A 133 0.76 7.12 -5.04
C CYS A 133 -0.38 7.00 -4.01
N VAL A 134 -1.52 6.45 -4.41
CA VAL A 134 -2.66 6.22 -3.50
C VAL A 134 -2.31 5.19 -2.42
N ALA A 135 -1.74 4.05 -2.82
CA ALA A 135 -1.34 3.00 -1.89
C ALA A 135 -0.26 3.50 -0.91
N LEU A 136 0.74 4.23 -1.41
CA LEU A 136 1.82 4.80 -0.61
C LEU A 136 1.31 5.83 0.40
N ALA A 137 0.40 6.72 -0.01
CA ALA A 137 -0.22 7.68 0.90
C ALA A 137 -1.01 6.99 2.01
N GLN A 138 -1.72 5.92 1.69
CA GLN A 138 -2.45 5.12 2.68
C GLN A 138 -1.50 4.41 3.64
N ALA A 139 -0.45 3.75 3.14
CA ALA A 139 0.54 3.06 3.97
C ALA A 139 1.28 4.03 4.91
N ARG A 140 1.69 5.21 4.42
CA ARG A 140 2.30 6.25 5.26
C ARG A 140 1.33 6.78 6.32
N GLY A 141 0.07 7.02 5.97
CA GLY A 141 -0.95 7.41 6.93
C GLY A 141 -1.14 6.36 8.03
N ASN A 142 -1.15 5.08 7.68
CA ASN A 142 -1.20 3.99 8.66
C ASN A 142 0.05 3.97 9.55
N ALA A 143 1.25 4.21 8.98
CA ALA A 143 2.51 4.28 9.74
C ALA A 143 2.50 5.43 10.75
N ASP A 144 2.05 6.61 10.34
CA ASP A 144 1.91 7.76 11.25
C ASP A 144 0.97 7.45 12.41
N GLU A 145 -0.11 6.74 12.11
CA GLU A 145 -1.06 6.31 13.15
C GLU A 145 -0.45 5.27 14.10
N LEU A 146 0.31 4.31 13.58
CA LEU A 146 1.03 3.35 14.41
C LEU A 146 2.05 4.06 15.31
N ALA A 147 2.78 5.03 14.78
CA ALA A 147 3.73 5.84 15.54
C ALA A 147 3.02 6.64 16.66
N LEU A 148 1.88 7.26 16.35
CA LEU A 148 1.08 7.98 17.35
C LEU A 148 0.55 7.04 18.45
N ARG A 149 0.19 5.80 18.11
CA ARG A 149 -0.23 4.79 19.09
C ARG A 149 0.91 4.37 20.01
N GLN A 150 2.11 4.20 19.47
CA GLN A 150 3.32 3.84 20.24
C GLN A 150 3.78 4.99 21.15
N THR A 151 3.54 6.24 20.75
CA THR A 151 3.95 7.42 21.50
C THR A 151 3.00 7.75 22.67
N ASP A 152 1.74 7.31 22.61
CA ASP A 152 0.76 7.54 23.69
C ASP A 152 0.25 6.21 24.29
N PRO A 153 0.94 5.68 25.31
CA PRO A 153 0.52 4.45 26.00
C PRO A 153 -0.84 4.58 26.74
N ARG A 154 -1.39 5.78 26.76
CA ARG A 154 -2.72 6.07 27.33
C ARG A 154 -3.84 6.08 26.30
N ARG A 155 -3.56 5.69 25.06
CA ARG A 155 -4.55 5.67 23.99
C ARG A 155 -4.76 4.26 23.45
N VAL A 156 -6.01 3.85 23.37
CA VAL A 156 -6.46 2.62 22.72
C VAL A 156 -7.34 2.98 21.52
N VAL A 157 -7.04 2.40 20.38
CA VAL A 157 -7.84 2.57 19.16
C VAL A 157 -8.58 1.26 18.90
N MET A 158 -9.90 1.34 18.81
CA MET A 158 -10.78 0.24 18.43
C MET A 158 -11.19 0.44 16.97
N THR A 159 -10.86 -0.48 16.11
CA THR A 159 -11.11 -0.39 14.65
C THR A 159 -12.14 -1.44 14.24
N TRP A 160 -13.19 -1.03 13.53
CA TRP A 160 -14.10 -1.97 12.88
C TRP A 160 -13.42 -2.59 11.67
N SER A 161 -13.38 -3.91 11.59
CA SER A 161 -12.86 -4.67 10.45
C SER A 161 -13.67 -5.95 10.30
N ASP A 162 -14.22 -6.18 9.13
CA ASP A 162 -14.93 -7.41 8.77
C ASP A 162 -16.00 -7.87 9.79
N GLY A 163 -16.78 -6.92 10.28
CA GLY A 163 -17.84 -7.18 11.27
C GLY A 163 -17.35 -7.42 12.70
N SER A 164 -16.06 -7.23 12.95
CA SER A 164 -15.44 -7.36 14.28
C SER A 164 -14.78 -6.06 14.72
N LEU A 165 -14.65 -5.88 16.02
CA LEU A 165 -13.89 -4.76 16.59
C LEU A 165 -12.50 -5.26 16.96
N VAL A 166 -11.47 -4.65 16.39
CA VAL A 166 -10.06 -5.04 16.57
C VAL A 166 -9.33 -3.96 17.36
N VAL A 167 -8.50 -4.39 18.30
CA VAL A 167 -7.61 -3.56 19.11
C VAL A 167 -6.22 -4.17 19.06
N ASP A 168 -5.21 -3.43 18.61
CA ASP A 168 -3.83 -3.88 18.65
C ASP A 168 -3.46 -4.25 20.09
N LYS A 169 -2.61 -5.26 20.27
CA LYS A 169 -2.16 -5.71 21.58
C LYS A 169 -1.53 -4.55 22.36
N PRO A 170 -2.11 -4.17 23.51
CA PRO A 170 -1.55 -3.12 24.33
C PRO A 170 -0.34 -3.62 25.12
N ASP A 171 0.67 -2.76 25.32
CA ASP A 171 1.82 -3.08 26.18
C ASP A 171 1.43 -3.16 27.67
N ARG A 172 0.34 -2.50 28.06
CA ARG A 172 -0.18 -2.45 29.42
C ARG A 172 -1.06 -3.66 29.73
N LEU A 173 -0.65 -4.46 30.69
CA LEU A 173 -1.39 -5.66 31.13
C LEU A 173 -2.76 -5.35 31.74
N ASP A 174 -2.94 -4.19 32.38
CA ASP A 174 -4.22 -3.77 32.93
C ASP A 174 -5.22 -3.41 31.82
N VAL A 175 -4.75 -2.83 30.71
CA VAL A 175 -5.55 -2.57 29.51
C VAL A 175 -5.96 -3.90 28.85
N ALA A 176 -5.03 -4.83 28.67
CA ALA A 176 -5.31 -6.16 28.12
C ALA A 176 -6.36 -6.91 28.95
N ARG A 177 -6.26 -6.82 30.28
CA ARG A 177 -7.25 -7.42 31.20
C ARG A 177 -8.63 -6.81 31.02
N VAL A 178 -8.74 -5.47 30.93
CA VAL A 178 -10.03 -4.81 30.71
C VAL A 178 -10.66 -5.25 29.40
N LEU A 179 -9.87 -5.37 28.32
CA LEU A 179 -10.37 -5.87 27.04
C LEU A 179 -10.95 -7.29 27.17
N THR A 180 -10.17 -8.20 27.78
CA THR A 180 -10.60 -9.59 27.98
C THR A 180 -11.88 -9.69 28.83
N GLU A 181 -11.97 -8.94 29.93
CA GLU A 181 -13.15 -8.92 30.81
C GLU A 181 -14.41 -8.35 30.11
N ASN A 182 -14.26 -7.65 29.01
CA ASN A 182 -15.36 -7.11 28.20
C ASN A 182 -15.56 -7.86 26.87
N GLY A 183 -15.11 -9.12 26.80
CA GLY A 183 -15.43 -10.03 25.70
C GLY A 183 -14.45 -10.00 24.52
N PHE A 184 -13.37 -9.24 24.58
CA PHE A 184 -12.33 -9.31 23.57
C PHE A 184 -11.48 -10.56 23.77
N ALA A 185 -11.28 -11.36 22.73
CA ALA A 185 -10.37 -12.50 22.72
C ALA A 185 -9.03 -12.09 22.05
N PHE A 186 -7.91 -12.57 22.60
CA PHE A 186 -6.62 -12.37 21.96
C PHE A 186 -6.46 -13.31 20.77
N ASP A 187 -6.17 -12.73 19.60
CA ASP A 187 -5.88 -13.43 18.34
C ASP A 187 -4.36 -13.37 18.11
N PRO A 188 -3.64 -14.51 18.26
CA PRO A 188 -2.20 -14.55 18.10
C PRO A 188 -1.73 -14.32 16.65
N ASP A 189 -2.56 -14.67 15.66
CA ASP A 189 -2.21 -14.53 14.24
C ASP A 189 -2.22 -13.04 13.83
N ARG A 190 -3.06 -12.25 14.49
CA ARG A 190 -3.16 -10.80 14.26
C ARG A 190 -2.39 -9.96 15.27
N ASP A 191 -1.83 -10.57 16.32
CA ASP A 191 -1.25 -9.89 17.50
C ASP A 191 -2.19 -8.79 18.04
N ALA A 192 -3.48 -9.11 18.14
CA ALA A 192 -4.56 -8.17 18.45
C ALA A 192 -5.65 -8.78 19.32
N PHE A 193 -6.40 -7.94 20.01
CA PHE A 193 -7.65 -8.32 20.70
C PHE A 193 -8.83 -8.10 19.75
N VAL A 194 -9.67 -9.12 19.60
CA VAL A 194 -10.80 -9.13 18.66
C VAL A 194 -12.10 -9.36 19.44
N LEU A 195 -13.06 -8.48 19.23
CA LEU A 195 -14.43 -8.65 19.68
C LEU A 195 -15.29 -9.00 18.46
N SER A 196 -15.62 -10.29 18.34
CA SER A 196 -16.45 -10.85 17.27
C SER A 196 -17.83 -11.19 17.83
N GLY A 197 -18.82 -11.27 16.95
CA GLY A 197 -20.19 -11.67 17.27
C GLY A 197 -21.13 -11.27 16.15
N ASP A 198 -22.29 -11.90 16.11
CA ASP A 198 -23.31 -11.63 15.09
C ASP A 198 -24.24 -10.45 15.48
N ASP A 199 -24.24 -10.03 16.75
CA ASP A 199 -25.04 -8.92 17.23
C ASP A 199 -24.19 -7.65 17.42
N THR A 200 -24.36 -6.71 16.51
CA THR A 200 -23.68 -5.40 16.55
C THR A 200 -24.04 -4.59 17.81
N ASN A 201 -25.23 -4.81 18.41
CA ASN A 201 -25.63 -4.10 19.62
C ASN A 201 -24.87 -4.63 20.84
N GLU A 202 -24.66 -5.93 20.93
CA GLU A 202 -23.84 -6.55 21.98
C GLU A 202 -22.38 -6.12 21.85
N GLN A 203 -21.85 -6.13 20.64
CA GLN A 203 -20.49 -5.62 20.39
C GLN A 203 -20.35 -4.15 20.80
N ALA A 204 -21.33 -3.31 20.46
CA ALA A 204 -21.32 -1.90 20.84
C ALA A 204 -21.47 -1.70 22.36
N ALA A 205 -22.21 -2.56 23.05
CA ALA A 205 -22.32 -2.54 24.50
C ALA A 205 -21.00 -2.92 25.17
N SER A 206 -20.36 -4.00 24.72
CA SER A 206 -19.05 -4.47 25.19
C SER A 206 -17.96 -3.41 24.96
N ALA A 207 -17.93 -2.81 23.78
CA ALA A 207 -16.98 -1.74 23.44
C ALA A 207 -17.16 -0.50 24.35
N ARG A 208 -18.42 -0.10 24.63
CA ARG A 208 -18.71 1.02 25.54
C ARG A 208 -18.31 0.69 26.98
N ALA A 209 -18.57 -0.53 27.45
CA ALA A 209 -18.18 -0.97 28.78
C ALA A 209 -16.65 -1.00 28.94
N ALA A 210 -15.93 -1.55 27.94
CA ALA A 210 -14.47 -1.51 27.90
C ALA A 210 -13.96 -0.07 27.92
N GLY A 211 -14.52 0.81 27.07
CA GLY A 211 -14.15 2.22 27.02
C GLY A 211 -14.32 2.97 28.33
N ALA A 212 -15.45 2.75 29.03
CA ALA A 212 -15.69 3.34 30.34
C ALA A 212 -14.64 2.89 31.37
N ARG A 213 -14.32 1.60 31.43
CA ARG A 213 -13.30 1.06 32.34
C ARG A 213 -11.89 1.53 31.99
N LEU A 214 -11.54 1.59 30.70
CA LEU A 214 -10.26 2.14 30.25
C LEU A 214 -10.10 3.62 30.64
N SER A 215 -11.17 4.40 30.55
CA SER A 215 -11.15 5.79 30.97
C SER A 215 -10.84 5.94 32.46
N THR A 216 -11.30 5.02 33.33
CA THR A 216 -10.93 5.03 34.77
C THR A 216 -9.46 4.72 35.02
N LEU A 217 -8.78 4.05 34.08
CA LEU A 217 -7.34 3.80 34.08
C LEU A 217 -6.52 4.95 33.43
N GLY A 218 -7.18 6.06 33.08
CA GLY A 218 -6.56 7.18 32.40
C GLY A 218 -6.20 6.90 30.94
N VAL A 219 -6.89 5.92 30.32
CA VAL A 219 -6.69 5.53 28.92
C VAL A 219 -7.81 6.10 28.08
N SER A 220 -7.45 6.90 27.08
CA SER A 220 -8.40 7.41 26.09
C SER A 220 -8.74 6.33 25.05
N VAL A 221 -10.00 6.25 24.65
CA VAL A 221 -10.45 5.29 23.63
C VAL A 221 -10.96 6.04 22.41
N GLN A 222 -10.48 5.64 21.24
CA GLN A 222 -10.95 6.14 19.96
C GLN A 222 -11.55 4.99 19.15
N LEU A 223 -12.80 5.16 18.71
CA LEU A 223 -13.45 4.24 17.79
C LEU A 223 -13.21 4.71 16.35
N ARG A 224 -12.76 3.80 15.48
CA ARG A 224 -12.60 4.04 14.04
C ARG A 224 -13.53 3.14 13.26
N HIS A 225 -14.20 3.73 12.30
CA HIS A 225 -14.80 2.98 11.22
C HIS A 225 -13.78 2.85 10.09
N PRO A 226 -13.74 1.73 9.33
CA PRO A 226 -13.01 1.68 8.09
C PRO A 226 -13.49 2.87 7.25
N GLN A 227 -12.56 3.68 6.77
CA GLN A 227 -12.93 4.76 5.86
C GLN A 227 -13.68 4.09 4.71
N ALA A 228 -14.95 4.48 4.53
CA ALA A 228 -15.69 4.08 3.35
C ALA A 228 -14.80 4.42 2.15
N ARG A 229 -14.45 3.39 1.34
CA ARG A 229 -13.75 3.60 0.07
C ARG A 229 -14.34 4.85 -0.56
N PRO A 230 -13.56 5.87 -0.95
CA PRO A 230 -14.10 6.93 -1.76
C PRO A 230 -14.75 6.24 -2.97
N ALA A 231 -16.07 6.40 -3.09
CA ALA A 231 -16.80 5.85 -4.20
C ALA A 231 -16.15 6.43 -5.46
N LEU A 232 -15.43 5.61 -6.22
CA LEU A 232 -14.89 5.97 -7.51
C LEU A 232 -16.06 6.48 -8.35
N GLY A 233 -16.07 7.82 -8.57
CA GLY A 233 -16.82 8.44 -9.64
C GLY A 233 -18.34 8.49 -9.47
N THR A 234 -18.83 9.31 -8.55
CA THR A 234 -20.01 10.08 -8.91
C THR A 234 -19.51 11.34 -9.60
N THR A 235 -19.36 11.26 -10.91
CA THR A 235 -19.26 12.44 -11.77
C THR A 235 -20.44 13.34 -11.39
N PRO A 236 -20.23 14.59 -10.93
CA PRO A 236 -21.36 15.48 -10.68
C PRO A 236 -22.12 15.62 -12.00
N ALA A 237 -23.42 15.29 -11.97
CA ALA A 237 -24.28 15.45 -13.13
C ALA A 237 -24.14 16.89 -13.61
N ALA A 238 -23.79 17.06 -14.88
CA ALA A 238 -23.74 18.37 -15.51
C ALA A 238 -25.08 19.08 -15.29
N PRO A 239 -25.09 20.38 -14.92
CA PRO A 239 -26.33 21.13 -14.76
C PRO A 239 -27.10 21.11 -16.07
N ALA A 240 -28.37 20.71 -15.98
CA ALA A 240 -29.28 20.70 -17.13
C ALA A 240 -29.30 22.08 -17.78
N PRO A 241 -29.29 22.18 -19.12
CA PRO A 241 -29.37 23.46 -19.82
C PRO A 241 -30.69 24.16 -19.46
N ALA A 242 -30.56 25.42 -19.05
CA ALA A 242 -31.70 26.28 -18.73
C ALA A 242 -32.61 26.39 -19.96
N VAL A 243 -33.86 25.96 -19.80
CA VAL A 243 -34.90 26.13 -20.84
C VAL A 243 -35.20 27.63 -20.96
N ALA A 244 -34.85 28.20 -22.11
CA ALA A 244 -35.17 29.57 -22.46
C ALA A 244 -36.69 29.74 -22.58
N SER A 245 -37.27 30.58 -21.74
CA SER A 245 -38.66 30.97 -21.82
C SER A 245 -38.93 31.80 -23.10
N PRO A 246 -40.01 31.55 -23.86
CA PRO A 246 -40.31 32.33 -25.04
C PRO A 246 -40.79 33.74 -24.65
N HIS A 247 -40.11 34.73 -25.17
CA HIS A 247 -40.52 36.13 -25.12
C HIS A 247 -41.83 36.30 -25.90
N ARG A 248 -42.91 36.66 -25.22
CA ARG A 248 -44.13 37.15 -25.88
C ARG A 248 -43.91 38.62 -26.27
N SER A 249 -43.86 38.86 -27.58
CA SER A 249 -43.98 40.23 -28.15
C SER A 249 -45.43 40.68 -28.11
N ARG A 250 -45.64 41.90 -27.69
CA ARG A 250 -46.78 42.73 -28.00
C ARG A 250 -46.37 43.76 -29.03
#